data_c5593245aab8f754e621451bb18de9fa
#
_entry.id   c5593245aab8f754e621451bb18de9fa
#
_cell.length_a   1.000
_cell.length_b   1.000
_cell.length_c   1.000
_cell.angle_alpha   90.00
_cell.angle_beta   90.00
_cell.angle_gamma   90.00
#
_symmetry.space_group_name_H-M   'P 1'
#
loop_
_entity.id
_entity.type
_entity.pdbx_description
1 polymer ?
#
loop_
_entity_poly.entity_id
_entity_poly.type
_entity_poly.pdbx_seq_one_letter_code
_entity_poly.pdbx_strand_id
1 'polypeptide(L)'
;MGKLFEAAFDEPYGAAAIADLLKPPSAWALIAETSDPEGILPVGFLIGSTAADEAEILSLGVSPGYRRKRVGVALLNFMVHHAKSKGAEKFFLEVAADNAAAIALYGAAGFKRVGLRRNYYKRRGGIFVDALILRRDSI
;
A
#
# COMPACT_ATOMS: atom_id res chain seq x y z
N MET A 1 -8.34 -10.58 7.11
CA MET A 1 -7.23 -9.66 6.80
C MET A 1 -5.85 -10.16 7.22
N GLY A 2 -5.67 -10.73 8.41
CA GLY A 2 -4.38 -11.20 8.87
C GLY A 2 -3.70 -12.20 7.92
N LYS A 3 -4.42 -13.20 7.44
CA LYS A 3 -3.89 -14.19 6.49
C LYS A 3 -3.47 -13.57 5.18
N LEU A 4 -4.26 -12.65 4.63
CA LEU A 4 -3.93 -11.97 3.38
C LEU A 4 -2.67 -11.13 3.55
N PHE A 5 -2.56 -10.41 4.66
CA PHE A 5 -1.40 -9.59 4.95
C PHE A 5 -0.13 -10.43 5.06
N GLU A 6 -0.19 -11.52 5.81
CA GLU A 6 0.94 -12.44 5.98
C GLU A 6 1.37 -13.08 4.64
N ALA A 7 0.42 -13.44 3.78
CA ALA A 7 0.71 -14.00 2.48
C ALA A 7 1.30 -13.00 1.49
N ALA A 8 1.03 -11.70 1.66
CA ALA A 8 1.46 -10.66 0.74
C ALA A 8 2.87 -10.12 1.01
N PHE A 9 3.40 -10.34 2.22
CA PHE A 9 4.71 -9.82 2.63
C PHE A 9 5.67 -10.96 2.99
N ASP A 10 6.96 -10.75 2.72
CA ASP A 10 8.01 -11.69 3.11
C ASP A 10 8.16 -11.78 4.63
N GLU A 11 7.91 -10.67 5.33
CA GLU A 11 7.83 -10.63 6.78
C GLU A 11 6.36 -10.49 7.17
N PRO A 12 5.78 -11.53 7.81
CA PRO A 12 4.37 -11.50 8.12
C PRO A 12 4.07 -10.49 9.23
N TYR A 13 3.04 -9.69 8.98
CA TYR A 13 2.41 -8.86 10.00
C TYR A 13 1.16 -9.60 10.49
N GLY A 14 1.02 -9.77 11.77
CA GLY A 14 -0.17 -10.37 12.35
C GLY A 14 -1.36 -9.42 12.34
N ALA A 15 -2.50 -9.95 12.75
CA ALA A 15 -3.74 -9.17 12.90
C ALA A 15 -3.56 -7.95 13.81
N ALA A 16 -2.69 -8.05 14.84
CA ALA A 16 -2.42 -6.93 15.74
C ALA A 16 -1.76 -5.75 15.03
N ALA A 17 -0.82 -6.01 14.10
CA ALA A 17 -0.17 -4.95 13.33
C ALA A 17 -1.17 -4.25 12.40
N ILE A 18 -2.06 -5.00 11.76
CA ILE A 18 -3.12 -4.45 10.93
C ILE A 18 -4.07 -3.59 11.77
N ALA A 19 -4.46 -4.09 12.95
CA ALA A 19 -5.32 -3.36 13.87
C ALA A 19 -4.68 -2.03 14.30
N ASP A 20 -3.37 -2.02 14.55
CA ASP A 20 -2.65 -0.80 14.90
C ASP A 20 -2.67 0.23 13.77
N LEU A 21 -2.52 -0.21 12.52
CA LEU A 21 -2.59 0.69 11.36
C LEU A 21 -3.99 1.29 11.19
N LEU A 22 -5.03 0.60 11.60
CA LEU A 22 -6.43 1.03 11.47
C LEU A 22 -6.95 1.80 12.69
N LYS A 23 -6.18 1.90 13.79
CA LYS A 23 -6.60 2.61 15.01
C LYS A 23 -6.91 4.09 14.81
N PRO A 24 -6.10 4.89 14.08
CA PRO A 24 -6.41 6.30 13.91
C PRO A 24 -7.76 6.49 13.20
N PRO A 25 -8.58 7.45 13.62
CA PRO A 25 -9.88 7.72 12.96
C PRO A 25 -9.74 8.08 11.47
N SER A 26 -8.57 8.59 11.06
CA SER A 26 -8.27 8.93 9.67
C SER A 26 -7.97 7.70 8.80
N ALA A 27 -7.75 6.53 9.40
CA ALA A 27 -7.36 5.32 8.67
C ALA A 27 -8.58 4.61 8.07
N TRP A 28 -8.34 3.97 6.91
CA TRP A 28 -9.35 3.20 6.19
C TRP A 28 -8.67 2.08 5.40
N ALA A 29 -9.45 1.10 5.01
CA ALA A 29 -8.94 -0.04 4.24
C ALA A 29 -9.79 -0.31 3.01
N LEU A 30 -9.13 -0.72 1.93
CA LEU A 30 -9.76 -1.22 0.71
C LEU A 30 -9.37 -2.69 0.55
N ILE A 31 -10.33 -3.50 0.16
CA ILE A 31 -10.11 -4.93 -0.09
C ILE A 31 -10.45 -5.20 -1.56
N ALA A 32 -9.49 -5.81 -2.27
CA ALA A 32 -9.74 -6.33 -3.61
C ALA A 32 -10.21 -7.77 -3.50
N GLU A 33 -11.30 -8.08 -4.16
CA GLU A 33 -11.90 -9.40 -4.14
C GLU A 33 -12.06 -9.95 -5.54
N THR A 34 -11.96 -11.26 -5.68
CA THR A 34 -12.33 -11.98 -6.90
C THR A 34 -13.40 -13.00 -6.56
N SER A 35 -14.23 -13.37 -7.52
CA SER A 35 -15.21 -14.42 -7.34
C SER A 35 -14.83 -15.64 -8.17
N ASP A 36 -15.04 -16.81 -7.63
CA ASP A 36 -14.91 -18.09 -8.31
C ASP A 36 -16.17 -18.94 -8.03
N PRO A 37 -16.26 -20.17 -8.59
CA PRO A 37 -17.43 -21.02 -8.33
C PRO A 37 -17.68 -21.33 -6.86
N GLU A 38 -16.68 -21.18 -6.00
CA GLU A 38 -16.78 -21.47 -4.57
C GLU A 38 -17.13 -20.25 -3.72
N GLY A 39 -17.11 -19.05 -4.29
CA GLY A 39 -17.48 -17.81 -3.59
C GLY A 39 -16.55 -16.66 -3.83
N ILE A 40 -16.57 -15.67 -2.92
CA ILE A 40 -15.76 -14.47 -2.98
C ILE A 40 -14.47 -14.69 -2.19
N LEU A 41 -13.34 -14.35 -2.83
CA LEU A 41 -12.02 -14.53 -2.25
C LEU A 41 -11.28 -13.18 -2.20
N PRO A 42 -10.78 -12.74 -1.03
CA PRO A 42 -9.95 -11.56 -0.96
C PRO A 42 -8.56 -11.84 -1.57
N VAL A 43 -8.11 -10.97 -2.46
CA VAL A 43 -6.85 -11.16 -3.20
C VAL A 43 -5.87 -10.01 -3.01
N GLY A 44 -6.28 -8.92 -2.41
CA GLY A 44 -5.42 -7.78 -2.14
C GLY A 44 -6.05 -6.82 -1.16
N PHE A 45 -5.21 -5.93 -0.61
CA PHE A 45 -5.67 -4.90 0.31
C PHE A 45 -4.80 -3.65 0.18
N LEU A 46 -5.38 -2.53 0.58
CA LEU A 46 -4.65 -1.27 0.74
C LEU A 46 -5.18 -0.60 2.00
N ILE A 47 -4.26 -0.22 2.88
CA ILE A 47 -4.59 0.56 4.08
C ILE A 47 -4.05 1.96 3.87
N GLY A 48 -4.90 2.95 4.06
CA GLY A 48 -4.54 4.34 3.90
C GLY A 48 -5.06 5.20 5.02
N SER A 49 -4.67 6.45 4.99
CA SER A 49 -5.10 7.48 5.93
C SER A 49 -5.32 8.78 5.18
N THR A 50 -6.38 9.51 5.53
CA THR A 50 -6.69 10.80 4.92
C THR A 50 -6.81 11.85 6.02
N ALA A 51 -6.07 12.94 5.89
CA ALA A 51 -6.12 14.07 6.79
C ALA A 51 -5.97 15.36 5.98
N ALA A 52 -6.90 16.29 6.15
CA ALA A 52 -6.97 17.53 5.37
C ALA A 52 -6.94 17.21 3.86
N ASP A 53 -6.02 17.80 3.09
CA ASP A 53 -5.91 17.60 1.65
C ASP A 53 -4.90 16.50 1.27
N GLU A 54 -4.41 15.72 2.24
CA GLU A 54 -3.41 14.69 2.03
C GLU A 54 -3.94 13.30 2.34
N ALA A 55 -3.53 12.33 1.54
CA ALA A 55 -3.74 10.92 1.80
C ALA A 55 -2.41 10.19 1.77
N GLU A 56 -2.27 9.18 2.61
CA GLU A 56 -1.07 8.37 2.69
C GLU A 56 -1.41 6.90 2.56
N ILE A 57 -0.65 6.17 1.78
CA ILE A 57 -0.71 4.71 1.75
C ILE A 57 0.17 4.18 2.86
N LEU A 58 -0.43 3.46 3.81
CA LEU A 58 0.28 2.87 4.94
C LEU A 58 0.74 1.45 4.63
N SER A 59 -0.05 0.70 3.85
CA SER A 59 0.30 -0.66 3.47
C SER A 59 -0.49 -1.09 2.25
N LEU A 60 0.13 -1.89 1.39
CA LEU A 60 -0.51 -2.48 0.22
C LEU A 60 0.03 -3.90 0.05
N GLY A 61 -0.85 -4.86 -0.15
CA GLY A 61 -0.47 -6.24 -0.38
C GLY A 61 -1.39 -6.92 -1.38
N VAL A 62 -0.82 -7.86 -2.12
CA VAL A 62 -1.53 -8.69 -3.10
C VAL A 62 -1.14 -10.13 -2.88
N SER A 63 -2.12 -11.03 -2.82
CA SER A 63 -1.85 -12.47 -2.69
C SER A 63 -0.92 -12.96 -3.80
N PRO A 64 0.05 -13.83 -3.49
CA PRO A 64 1.05 -14.26 -4.48
C PRO A 64 0.48 -14.80 -5.79
N GLY A 65 -0.63 -15.52 -5.75
CA GLY A 65 -1.28 -16.07 -6.95
C GLY A 65 -1.96 -15.01 -7.82
N TYR A 66 -2.09 -13.79 -7.33
CA TYR A 66 -2.77 -12.69 -8.04
C TYR A 66 -1.84 -11.52 -8.33
N ARG A 67 -0.55 -11.66 -8.08
CA ARG A 67 0.45 -10.67 -8.49
C ARG A 67 0.54 -10.65 -10.02
N ARG A 68 0.90 -9.50 -10.59
CA ARG A 68 0.97 -9.26 -12.04
C ARG A 68 -0.37 -9.39 -12.78
N LYS A 69 -1.49 -9.37 -12.05
CA LYS A 69 -2.85 -9.36 -12.61
C LYS A 69 -3.54 -8.01 -12.42
N ARG A 70 -2.77 -6.97 -12.25
CA ARG A 70 -3.25 -5.58 -12.09
C ARG A 70 -4.08 -5.32 -10.83
N VAL A 71 -4.04 -6.19 -9.85
CA VAL A 71 -4.76 -5.97 -8.58
C VAL A 71 -4.20 -4.75 -7.86
N GLY A 72 -2.86 -4.61 -7.80
CA GLY A 72 -2.21 -3.45 -7.18
C GLY A 72 -2.57 -2.16 -7.88
N VAL A 73 -2.58 -2.13 -9.20
CA VAL A 73 -2.98 -0.95 -9.99
C VAL A 73 -4.44 -0.58 -9.71
N ALA A 74 -5.32 -1.56 -9.66
CA ALA A 74 -6.74 -1.32 -9.37
C ALA A 74 -6.93 -0.75 -7.96
N LEU A 75 -6.21 -1.28 -6.96
CA LEU A 75 -6.24 -0.77 -5.60
C LEU A 75 -5.76 0.68 -5.54
N LEU A 76 -4.67 1.01 -6.22
CA LEU A 76 -4.13 2.37 -6.25
C LEU A 76 -5.10 3.35 -6.91
N ASN A 77 -5.69 2.98 -8.04
CA ASN A 77 -6.66 3.82 -8.72
C ASN A 77 -7.91 4.05 -7.86
N PHE A 78 -8.40 3.00 -7.21
CA PHE A 78 -9.55 3.11 -6.32
C PHE A 78 -9.24 3.97 -5.10
N MET A 79 -8.03 3.84 -4.55
CA MET A 79 -7.55 4.65 -3.43
C MET A 79 -7.55 6.14 -3.78
N VAL A 80 -7.02 6.50 -4.94
CA VAL A 80 -7.01 7.90 -5.39
C VAL A 80 -8.44 8.43 -5.48
N HIS A 81 -9.34 7.65 -6.09
CA HIS A 81 -10.74 8.03 -6.21
C HIS A 81 -11.42 8.19 -4.83
N HIS A 82 -11.21 7.22 -3.95
CA HIS A 82 -11.78 7.23 -2.59
C HIS A 82 -11.28 8.42 -1.78
N ALA A 83 -9.97 8.65 -1.78
CA ALA A 83 -9.37 9.74 -1.01
C ALA A 83 -9.75 11.11 -1.56
N LYS A 84 -9.88 11.25 -2.88
CA LYS A 84 -10.39 12.48 -3.50
C LYS A 84 -11.80 12.81 -3.02
N SER A 85 -12.65 11.80 -2.87
CA SER A 85 -14.00 12.00 -2.35
C SER A 85 -14.01 12.53 -0.91
N LYS A 86 -12.91 12.34 -0.19
CA LYS A 86 -12.70 12.86 1.18
C LYS A 86 -11.92 14.17 1.21
N GLY A 87 -11.62 14.77 0.06
CA GLY A 87 -10.94 16.06 -0.05
C GLY A 87 -9.43 15.98 -0.27
N ALA A 88 -8.85 14.81 -0.46
CA ALA A 88 -7.43 14.67 -0.70
C ALA A 88 -7.03 15.15 -2.10
N GLU A 89 -5.94 15.88 -2.18
CA GLU A 89 -5.36 16.38 -3.42
C GLU A 89 -3.94 15.86 -3.63
N LYS A 90 -3.28 15.43 -2.56
CA LYS A 90 -1.90 14.93 -2.55
C LYS A 90 -1.88 13.54 -1.96
N PHE A 91 -1.18 12.63 -2.63
CA PHE A 91 -1.11 11.23 -2.26
C PHE A 91 0.34 10.84 -2.03
N PHE A 92 0.65 10.32 -0.85
CA PHE A 92 2.02 9.98 -0.46
C PHE A 92 2.14 8.51 -0.10
N LEU A 93 3.33 7.96 -0.30
CA LEU A 93 3.71 6.67 0.22
C LEU A 93 5.22 6.61 0.47
N GLU A 94 5.63 5.66 1.29
CA GLU A 94 7.04 5.32 1.46
C GLU A 94 7.26 3.89 0.96
N VAL A 95 8.38 3.67 0.28
CA VAL A 95 8.74 2.37 -0.25
C VAL A 95 10.23 2.14 -0.05
N ALA A 96 10.62 0.92 0.30
CA ALA A 96 12.02 0.57 0.43
C ALA A 96 12.74 0.70 -0.92
N ALA A 97 13.92 1.30 -0.90
CA ALA A 97 14.69 1.55 -2.11
C ALA A 97 15.10 0.26 -2.85
N ASP A 98 15.13 -0.87 -2.16
CA ASP A 98 15.44 -2.16 -2.75
C ASP A 98 14.21 -2.91 -3.30
N ASN A 99 13.01 -2.34 -3.16
CA ASN A 99 11.78 -2.96 -3.66
C ASN A 99 11.46 -2.49 -5.07
N ALA A 100 12.19 -3.05 -6.04
CA ALA A 100 12.07 -2.63 -7.44
C ALA A 100 10.67 -2.86 -8.02
N ALA A 101 10.01 -3.95 -7.64
CA ALA A 101 8.67 -4.26 -8.12
C ALA A 101 7.64 -3.24 -7.65
N ALA A 102 7.70 -2.84 -6.38
CA ALA A 102 6.79 -1.83 -5.83
C ALA A 102 7.07 -0.45 -6.45
N ILE A 103 8.34 -0.08 -6.59
CA ILE A 103 8.73 1.20 -7.21
C ILE A 103 8.18 1.28 -8.64
N ALA A 104 8.28 0.19 -9.41
CA ALA A 104 7.74 0.14 -10.76
C ALA A 104 6.21 0.29 -10.78
N LEU A 105 5.53 -0.40 -9.86
CA LEU A 105 4.08 -0.33 -9.71
C LEU A 105 3.62 1.11 -9.42
N TYR A 106 4.23 1.75 -8.44
CA TYR A 106 3.86 3.11 -8.05
C TYR A 106 4.20 4.12 -9.14
N GLY A 107 5.35 3.96 -9.80
CA GLY A 107 5.72 4.81 -10.93
C GLY A 107 4.71 4.72 -12.08
N ALA A 108 4.27 3.52 -12.41
CA ALA A 108 3.23 3.31 -13.43
C ALA A 108 1.90 3.96 -13.03
N ALA A 109 1.62 4.07 -11.73
CA ALA A 109 0.43 4.73 -11.21
C ALA A 109 0.58 6.26 -11.06
N GLY A 110 1.69 6.84 -11.52
CA GLY A 110 1.89 8.28 -11.54
C GLY A 110 2.58 8.86 -10.31
N PHE A 111 3.08 8.03 -9.41
CA PHE A 111 3.87 8.50 -8.26
C PHE A 111 5.28 8.83 -8.68
N LYS A 112 5.82 9.92 -8.14
CA LYS A 112 7.19 10.39 -8.38
C LYS A 112 7.93 10.58 -7.07
N ARG A 113 9.23 10.33 -7.09
CA ARG A 113 10.08 10.52 -5.92
C ARG A 113 10.16 12.00 -5.56
N VAL A 114 9.88 12.31 -4.30
CA VAL A 114 9.98 13.67 -3.75
C VAL A 114 10.90 13.73 -2.54
N GLY A 115 11.32 12.60 -1.97
CA GLY A 115 12.16 12.59 -0.79
C GLY A 115 12.81 11.25 -0.53
N LEU A 116 13.62 11.24 0.51
CA LEU A 116 14.40 10.08 0.91
C LEU A 116 14.56 10.09 2.43
N ARG A 117 14.36 8.92 3.06
CA ARG A 117 14.72 8.68 4.45
C ARG A 117 15.86 7.68 4.48
N ARG A 118 17.03 8.09 4.90
CA ARG A 118 18.21 7.22 4.93
C ARG A 118 18.09 6.18 6.04
N ASN A 119 18.53 4.94 5.74
CA ASN A 119 18.63 3.85 6.71
C ASN A 119 17.32 3.62 7.48
N TYR A 120 16.19 3.73 6.81
CA TYR A 120 14.88 3.68 7.45
C TYR A 120 14.44 2.25 7.75
N TYR A 121 14.68 1.32 6.81
CA TYR A 121 14.31 -0.08 6.97
C TYR A 121 15.51 -0.92 7.37
N LYS A 122 15.35 -1.74 8.42
CA LYS A 122 16.37 -2.69 8.83
C LYS A 122 16.07 -4.05 8.21
N ARG A 123 17.06 -4.60 7.51
CA ARG A 123 16.99 -5.94 6.92
C ARG A 123 17.74 -6.93 7.81
N ARG A 124 17.58 -8.23 7.52
CA ARG A 124 18.34 -9.28 8.19
C ARG A 124 19.84 -9.05 7.99
N GLY A 125 20.63 -9.39 9.02
CA GLY A 125 22.06 -9.16 8.97
C GLY A 125 22.52 -7.75 9.32
N GLY A 126 21.61 -6.90 9.80
CA GLY A 126 21.94 -5.55 10.23
C GLY A 126 22.13 -4.55 9.09
N ILE A 127 21.74 -4.91 7.86
CA ILE A 127 21.79 -4.02 6.70
C ILE A 127 20.60 -3.08 6.76
N PHE A 128 20.85 -1.80 6.53
CA PHE A 128 19.81 -0.78 6.44
C PHE A 128 19.56 -0.40 4.98
N VAL A 129 18.31 -0.13 4.67
CA VAL A 129 17.87 0.28 3.34
C VAL A 129 17.09 1.59 3.46
N ASP A 130 17.32 2.49 2.51
CA ASP A 130 16.63 3.78 2.47
C ASP A 130 15.15 3.59 2.13
N ALA A 131 14.32 4.52 2.60
CA ALA A 131 12.95 4.65 2.16
C ALA A 131 12.85 5.79 1.14
N LEU A 132 12.21 5.52 0.00
CA LEU A 132 11.86 6.55 -0.96
C LEU A 132 10.49 7.11 -0.59
N ILE A 133 10.37 8.42 -0.61
CA ILE A 133 9.07 9.08 -0.44
C ILE A 133 8.55 9.41 -1.83
N LEU A 134 7.40 8.87 -2.17
CA LEU A 134 6.76 9.07 -3.47
C LEU A 134 5.50 9.89 -3.30
N ARG A 135 5.19 10.69 -4.31
CA ARG A 135 4.01 11.55 -4.31
C ARG A 135 3.34 11.54 -5.68
N ARG A 136 2.02 11.55 -5.65
CA ARG A 136 1.17 11.83 -6.81
C ARG A 136 0.21 12.94 -6.43
N ASP A 137 -0.01 13.88 -7.34
CA ASP A 137 -1.00 14.93 -7.16
C ASP A 137 -2.29 14.57 -7.89
N SER A 138 -3.39 15.05 -7.37
CA SER A 138 -4.68 14.98 -8.04
C SER A 138 -4.66 15.87 -9.27
N ILE A 139 -5.19 15.33 -10.35
CA ILE A 139 -5.36 16.09 -11.58
C ILE A 139 -6.79 16.54 -11.71
#